data_e7d80fcb35487e98bda54686bae75846
#
_entry.id   e7d80fcb35487e98bda54686bae75846
#
_cell.length_a   1.000
_cell.length_b   1.000
_cell.length_c   1.000
_cell.angle_alpha   90.00
_cell.angle_beta   90.00
_cell.angle_gamma   90.00
#
_symmetry.space_group_name_H-M   'P 1'
#
loop_
_entity.id
_entity.type
_entity.pdbx_description
1 polymer ?
#
loop_
_entity_poly.entity_id
_entity_poly.type
_entity_poly.pdbx_seq_one_letter_code
_entity_poly.pdbx_strand_id
1 'polypeptide(L)'
;VTTQQREMDREIFDLLGIGIGPFNLGLAALSEPIDGFNCLFLDAKTSFDWHPGMLLKSSRLQTPFMSDLVTMADPTSRYSYLNFAKQTGRLYPFYIRENFFLPRHEYNLYCQWVSQQLSNLKFGFKVTQVDYNAGEGIYRVTGFDRHSGKTHTHQCRKLVLGTGTEPYLPKDCPIQDARVMHTASYMQQKTYLQSQSAITVIGSGQSAAEVFYDLLQDIDTYGYQLNWMTRSARFYPLEYTKLTLEMTSPDYVDYFHELAPEKRCALIASQKSLYKGINAELINDIYDLLYQKRLIADFQCQLMTNVALTRIQTDPDALKLHFQHQEQDTPLSQTTGAVVLGTGYHYRLPEFIKEIKQQIEFDDAGQLVVQRDYSIDIRGDIFVQNVGLHTHGISSPDLGMGCYRNGIILKAVLGYAPYHIEEHIAFQTFDPAKLAKHQPCGANAINRLVLNPKHFQKTSPHNNNADASPHLYPTQTPTSSMSAGAGAHMSVLMAPNKEAQ
;
A
#
# COMPACT_ATOMS: atom_id res chain seq x y z
N VAL A 1 -16.36 -6.84 36.65
CA VAL A 1 -15.87 -7.61 35.49
C VAL A 1 -16.98 -8.56 35.13
N THR A 2 -17.66 -8.30 34.00
CA THR A 2 -18.77 -9.14 33.51
C THR A 2 -18.25 -10.51 33.10
N THR A 3 -19.10 -11.53 33.15
CA THR A 3 -18.77 -12.92 32.74
C THR A 3 -18.20 -12.97 31.31
N GLN A 4 -18.75 -12.17 30.38
CA GLN A 4 -18.24 -11.99 29.01
C GLN A 4 -16.78 -11.50 28.94
N GLN A 5 -16.37 -10.62 29.85
CA GLN A 5 -15.01 -10.09 29.92
C GLN A 5 -14.00 -11.13 30.41
N ARG A 6 -14.44 -12.02 31.31
CA ARG A 6 -13.62 -13.16 31.78
C ARG A 6 -13.49 -14.27 30.75
N GLU A 7 -14.46 -14.40 29.84
CA GLU A 7 -14.41 -15.36 28.72
C GLU A 7 -13.49 -14.87 27.62
N MET A 8 -13.51 -13.58 27.24
CA MET A 8 -12.59 -12.98 26.28
C MET A 8 -11.12 -13.00 26.73
N ASP A 9 -10.84 -12.93 28.03
CA ASP A 9 -9.48 -13.02 28.58
C ASP A 9 -8.93 -14.50 28.55
N ARG A 10 -9.75 -15.49 28.21
CA ARG A 10 -9.37 -16.92 28.09
C ARG A 10 -9.36 -17.42 26.64
N GLU A 11 -9.84 -16.64 25.70
CA GLU A 11 -9.89 -17.00 24.30
C GLU A 11 -8.49 -16.96 23.68
N ILE A 12 -8.08 -18.05 23.04
CA ILE A 12 -6.81 -18.15 22.34
C ILE A 12 -7.10 -18.00 20.84
N PHE A 13 -6.59 -16.92 20.25
CA PHE A 13 -6.69 -16.69 18.82
C PHE A 13 -5.65 -17.53 18.06
N ASP A 14 -6.01 -18.06 16.92
CA ASP A 14 -5.06 -18.74 16.04
C ASP A 14 -4.05 -17.75 15.46
N LEU A 15 -4.51 -16.52 15.12
CA LEU A 15 -3.69 -15.44 14.60
C LEU A 15 -4.09 -14.11 15.24
N LEU A 16 -3.11 -13.33 15.68
CA LEU A 16 -3.32 -11.96 16.14
C LEU A 16 -2.46 -10.98 15.33
N GLY A 17 -3.11 -10.01 14.68
CA GLY A 17 -2.46 -8.93 13.93
C GLY A 17 -2.28 -7.67 14.77
N ILE A 18 -1.10 -7.05 14.74
CA ILE A 18 -0.82 -5.78 15.41
C ILE A 18 -0.58 -4.69 14.36
N GLY A 19 -1.44 -3.68 14.36
CA GLY A 19 -1.55 -2.63 13.36
C GLY A 19 -2.57 -2.99 12.27
N ILE A 20 -3.51 -2.08 11.99
CA ILE A 20 -4.54 -2.23 10.95
C ILE A 20 -4.27 -1.18 9.88
N GLY A 21 -3.24 -1.44 9.06
CA GLY A 21 -3.03 -0.79 7.77
C GLY A 21 -3.68 -1.61 6.64
N PRO A 22 -3.59 -1.18 5.36
CA PRO A 22 -4.20 -1.90 4.24
C PRO A 22 -3.84 -3.38 4.18
N PHE A 23 -2.60 -3.75 4.43
CA PHE A 23 -2.15 -5.15 4.35
C PHE A 23 -2.80 -6.03 5.42
N ASN A 24 -2.82 -5.61 6.69
CA ASN A 24 -3.51 -6.36 7.74
C ASN A 24 -5.03 -6.27 7.64
N LEU A 25 -5.59 -5.18 7.11
CA LEU A 25 -7.02 -5.09 6.82
C LEU A 25 -7.42 -6.11 5.73
N GLY A 26 -6.60 -6.25 4.68
CA GLY A 26 -6.77 -7.28 3.66
C GLY A 26 -6.65 -8.70 4.23
N LEU A 27 -5.66 -8.93 5.10
CA LEU A 27 -5.52 -10.22 5.79
C LEU A 27 -6.74 -10.52 6.68
N ALA A 28 -7.25 -9.54 7.41
CA ALA A 28 -8.47 -9.68 8.22
C ALA A 28 -9.70 -10.01 7.37
N ALA A 29 -9.86 -9.34 6.23
CA ALA A 29 -10.95 -9.56 5.30
C ALA A 29 -10.88 -10.94 4.61
N LEU A 30 -9.68 -11.42 4.30
CA LEU A 30 -9.45 -12.76 3.75
C LEU A 30 -9.56 -13.86 4.82
N SER A 31 -9.34 -13.55 6.08
CA SER A 31 -9.46 -14.50 7.20
C SER A 31 -10.90 -14.74 7.61
N GLU A 32 -11.77 -13.72 7.49
CA GLU A 32 -13.14 -13.74 8.02
C GLU A 32 -14.00 -14.89 7.46
N PRO A 33 -13.95 -15.25 6.16
CA PRO A 33 -14.78 -16.34 5.62
C PRO A 33 -14.21 -17.74 5.87
N ILE A 34 -13.09 -17.89 6.60
CA ILE A 34 -12.46 -19.20 6.83
C ILE A 34 -13.09 -19.85 8.07
N ASP A 35 -13.84 -20.92 7.85
CA ASP A 35 -14.52 -21.65 8.92
C ASP A 35 -13.54 -22.16 9.98
N GLY A 36 -13.85 -21.92 11.24
CA GLY A 36 -13.07 -22.39 12.38
C GLY A 36 -11.75 -21.66 12.61
N PHE A 37 -11.44 -20.62 11.83
CA PHE A 37 -10.24 -19.80 12.00
C PHE A 37 -10.54 -18.56 12.84
N ASN A 38 -10.01 -18.53 14.07
CA ASN A 38 -10.23 -17.44 15.01
C ASN A 38 -9.06 -16.43 14.96
N CYS A 39 -9.33 -15.20 14.51
CA CYS A 39 -8.29 -14.18 14.41
C CYS A 39 -8.78 -12.82 14.95
N LEU A 40 -7.84 -12.02 15.46
CA LEU A 40 -8.09 -10.68 15.98
C LEU A 40 -7.01 -9.70 15.48
N PHE A 41 -7.41 -8.51 15.07
CA PHE A 41 -6.49 -7.45 14.66
C PHE A 41 -6.66 -6.21 15.55
N LEU A 42 -5.54 -5.67 16.05
CA LEU A 42 -5.49 -4.60 17.03
C LEU A 42 -4.85 -3.35 16.43
N ASP A 43 -5.43 -2.17 16.68
CA ASP A 43 -4.80 -0.88 16.31
C ASP A 43 -4.99 0.17 17.41
N ALA A 44 -3.94 0.97 17.63
CA ALA A 44 -3.98 2.09 18.56
C ALA A 44 -4.86 3.25 18.08
N LYS A 45 -5.10 3.39 16.77
CA LYS A 45 -6.02 4.37 16.19
C LYS A 45 -7.47 4.04 16.60
N THR A 46 -8.33 5.05 16.62
CA THR A 46 -9.75 4.88 16.97
C THR A 46 -10.61 4.37 15.81
N SER A 47 -10.09 4.45 14.59
CA SER A 47 -10.72 3.97 13.36
C SER A 47 -9.67 3.81 12.27
N PHE A 48 -10.04 3.17 11.16
CA PHE A 48 -9.14 3.07 10.00
C PHE A 48 -8.92 4.46 9.39
N ASP A 49 -7.68 4.83 9.23
CA ASP A 49 -7.25 6.01 8.47
C ASP A 49 -5.84 5.78 7.91
N TRP A 50 -5.70 5.96 6.60
CA TRP A 50 -4.45 5.65 5.91
C TRP A 50 -3.82 6.92 5.34
N HIS A 51 -2.63 7.26 5.82
CA HIS A 51 -1.87 8.45 5.42
C HIS A 51 -2.66 9.77 5.46
N PRO A 52 -3.36 10.10 6.56
CA PRO A 52 -4.23 11.29 6.63
C PRO A 52 -3.51 12.60 6.29
N GLY A 53 -2.22 12.70 6.58
CA GLY A 53 -1.41 13.86 6.23
C GLY A 53 -1.10 14.00 4.73
N MET A 54 -1.41 12.98 3.92
CA MET A 54 -1.13 12.94 2.48
C MET A 54 -2.39 12.63 1.63
N LEU A 55 -3.59 12.90 2.16
CA LEU A 55 -4.86 12.78 1.42
C LEU A 55 -5.16 14.06 0.63
N LEU A 56 -4.25 14.47 -0.25
CA LEU A 56 -4.45 15.60 -1.13
C LEU A 56 -5.53 15.30 -2.18
N LYS A 57 -6.23 16.34 -2.65
CA LYS A 57 -7.30 16.19 -3.65
C LYS A 57 -6.82 15.58 -4.97
N SER A 58 -5.59 15.90 -5.37
CA SER A 58 -4.96 15.42 -6.60
C SER A 58 -4.28 14.07 -6.47
N SER A 59 -4.04 13.57 -5.24
CA SER A 59 -3.26 12.35 -5.04
C SER A 59 -4.01 11.10 -5.47
N ARG A 60 -3.32 10.22 -6.20
CA ARG A 60 -3.84 8.94 -6.70
C ARG A 60 -2.95 7.80 -6.19
N LEU A 61 -3.50 6.59 -6.21
CA LEU A 61 -2.69 5.39 -6.06
C LEU A 61 -1.78 5.23 -7.28
N GLN A 62 -0.61 4.66 -7.08
CA GLN A 62 0.31 4.28 -8.15
C GLN A 62 0.04 2.87 -8.69
N THR A 63 -1.00 2.21 -8.19
CA THR A 63 -1.48 0.88 -8.61
C THR A 63 -2.96 0.95 -8.99
N PRO A 64 -3.44 0.10 -9.93
CA PRO A 64 -4.82 0.09 -10.34
C PRO A 64 -5.75 -0.43 -9.23
N PHE A 65 -7.06 -0.23 -9.37
CA PHE A 65 -8.09 -0.60 -8.39
C PHE A 65 -8.09 -2.09 -8.00
N MET A 66 -7.61 -2.98 -8.86
CA MET A 66 -7.46 -4.41 -8.54
C MET A 66 -6.41 -4.68 -7.45
N SER A 67 -5.57 -3.71 -7.13
CA SER A 67 -4.70 -3.73 -5.94
C SER A 67 -5.48 -3.37 -4.67
N ASP A 68 -6.73 -3.80 -4.60
CA ASP A 68 -7.57 -3.69 -3.42
C ASP A 68 -7.19 -4.72 -2.34
N LEU A 69 -8.00 -4.84 -1.31
CA LEU A 69 -7.66 -5.67 -0.15
C LEU A 69 -7.75 -7.18 -0.40
N VAL A 70 -8.53 -7.64 -1.41
CA VAL A 70 -8.96 -9.04 -1.52
C VAL A 70 -9.01 -9.60 -2.94
N THR A 71 -9.26 -8.75 -3.97
CA THR A 71 -9.66 -9.22 -5.31
C THR A 71 -8.65 -10.15 -5.96
N MET A 72 -7.35 -9.92 -5.77
CA MET A 72 -6.30 -10.77 -6.36
C MET A 72 -6.17 -12.15 -5.68
N ALA A 73 -6.74 -12.35 -4.48
CA ALA A 73 -6.82 -13.64 -3.81
C ALA A 73 -8.21 -14.29 -3.96
N ASP A 74 -9.28 -13.46 -3.83
CA ASP A 74 -10.67 -13.88 -3.98
C ASP A 74 -11.47 -12.82 -4.76
N PRO A 75 -11.59 -12.95 -6.09
CA PRO A 75 -12.34 -12.00 -6.91
C PRO A 75 -13.85 -12.00 -6.62
N THR A 76 -14.36 -12.98 -5.87
CA THR A 76 -15.77 -13.07 -5.47
C THR A 76 -16.06 -12.46 -4.11
N SER A 77 -15.02 -11.99 -3.41
CA SER A 77 -15.13 -11.46 -2.05
C SER A 77 -16.12 -10.29 -1.97
N ARG A 78 -16.98 -10.33 -0.95
CA ARG A 78 -17.89 -9.21 -0.63
C ARG A 78 -17.16 -7.93 -0.22
N TYR A 79 -15.87 -8.03 0.10
CA TYR A 79 -15.01 -6.92 0.50
C TYR A 79 -14.25 -6.29 -0.67
N SER A 80 -14.51 -6.70 -1.92
CA SER A 80 -13.86 -6.14 -3.11
C SER A 80 -14.19 -4.66 -3.33
N TYR A 81 -13.27 -3.92 -3.96
CA TYR A 81 -13.51 -2.53 -4.36
C TYR A 81 -14.71 -2.42 -5.30
N LEU A 82 -14.91 -3.37 -6.22
CA LEU A 82 -16.06 -3.35 -7.11
C LEU A 82 -17.39 -3.47 -6.35
N ASN A 83 -17.44 -4.28 -5.30
CA ASN A 83 -18.63 -4.36 -4.45
C ASN A 83 -18.86 -3.05 -3.67
N PHE A 84 -17.81 -2.43 -3.12
CA PHE A 84 -17.89 -1.10 -2.53
C PHE A 84 -18.46 -0.08 -3.51
N ALA A 85 -17.90 -0.01 -4.72
CA ALA A 85 -18.36 0.90 -5.76
C ALA A 85 -19.84 0.62 -6.15
N LYS A 86 -20.25 -0.65 -6.19
CA LYS A 86 -21.64 -1.04 -6.46
C LYS A 86 -22.58 -0.59 -5.35
N GLN A 87 -22.27 -0.86 -4.09
CA GLN A 87 -23.11 -0.55 -2.94
C GLN A 87 -23.23 0.96 -2.70
N THR A 88 -22.20 1.73 -3.01
CA THR A 88 -22.19 3.20 -2.91
C THR A 88 -22.73 3.91 -4.14
N GLY A 89 -23.24 3.17 -5.15
CA GLY A 89 -23.80 3.75 -6.38
C GLY A 89 -22.75 4.33 -7.33
N ARG A 90 -21.45 4.04 -7.12
CA ARG A 90 -20.33 4.62 -7.87
C ARG A 90 -19.82 3.75 -9.02
N LEU A 91 -20.32 2.51 -9.16
CA LEU A 91 -19.77 1.57 -10.15
C LEU A 91 -19.87 2.08 -11.59
N TYR A 92 -21.05 2.61 -12.02
CA TYR A 92 -21.18 3.19 -13.35
C TYR A 92 -20.37 4.48 -13.56
N PRO A 93 -20.38 5.46 -12.65
CA PRO A 93 -19.44 6.60 -12.72
C PRO A 93 -17.97 6.19 -12.79
N PHE A 94 -17.57 5.15 -12.06
CA PHE A 94 -16.21 4.61 -12.10
C PHE A 94 -15.89 3.98 -13.47
N TYR A 95 -16.81 3.22 -14.04
CA TYR A 95 -16.69 2.67 -15.40
C TYR A 95 -16.51 3.78 -16.45
N ILE A 96 -17.37 4.82 -16.42
CA ILE A 96 -17.32 5.95 -17.37
C ILE A 96 -16.03 6.76 -17.22
N ARG A 97 -15.46 6.81 -16.02
CA ARG A 97 -14.19 7.53 -15.76
C ARG A 97 -13.00 6.97 -16.55
N GLU A 98 -13.01 5.68 -16.93
CA GLU A 98 -11.96 4.98 -17.69
C GLU A 98 -10.53 5.17 -17.15
N ASN A 99 -10.39 5.50 -15.87
CA ASN A 99 -9.12 5.60 -15.19
C ASN A 99 -9.13 4.68 -13.96
N PHE A 100 -8.34 3.62 -14.04
CA PHE A 100 -8.32 2.55 -13.04
C PHE A 100 -7.46 2.88 -11.81
N PHE A 101 -6.73 3.99 -11.81
CA PHE A 101 -5.98 4.48 -10.65
C PHE A 101 -6.89 5.29 -9.74
N LEU A 102 -7.14 4.77 -8.54
CA LEU A 102 -8.07 5.39 -7.60
C LEU A 102 -7.49 6.69 -7.02
N PRO A 103 -8.33 7.71 -6.79
CA PRO A 103 -7.97 8.77 -5.84
C PRO A 103 -7.62 8.14 -4.49
N ARG A 104 -6.54 8.60 -3.85
CA ARG A 104 -6.11 8.05 -2.54
C ARG A 104 -7.20 8.19 -1.49
N HIS A 105 -7.97 9.28 -1.53
CA HIS A 105 -9.13 9.49 -0.67
C HIS A 105 -10.21 8.40 -0.86
N GLU A 106 -10.51 8.03 -2.10
CA GLU A 106 -11.50 6.98 -2.40
C GLU A 106 -11.05 5.60 -1.91
N TYR A 107 -9.76 5.28 -2.06
CA TYR A 107 -9.19 4.06 -1.48
C TYR A 107 -9.30 4.05 0.05
N ASN A 108 -9.04 5.19 0.70
CA ASN A 108 -9.21 5.31 2.16
C ASN A 108 -10.68 5.08 2.59
N LEU A 109 -11.64 5.66 1.88
CA LEU A 109 -13.08 5.42 2.11
C LEU A 109 -13.46 3.95 1.91
N TYR A 110 -12.92 3.30 0.88
CA TYR A 110 -13.09 1.87 0.67
C TYR A 110 -12.56 1.04 1.85
N CYS A 111 -11.36 1.30 2.30
CA CYS A 111 -10.79 0.62 3.46
C CYS A 111 -11.59 0.88 4.74
N GLN A 112 -12.10 2.09 4.96
CA GLN A 112 -13.00 2.42 6.06
C GLN A 112 -14.31 1.62 5.97
N TRP A 113 -14.90 1.53 4.78
CA TRP A 113 -16.11 0.74 4.54
C TRP A 113 -15.89 -0.76 4.83
N VAL A 114 -14.74 -1.34 4.44
CA VAL A 114 -14.40 -2.73 4.80
C VAL A 114 -14.22 -2.87 6.31
N SER A 115 -13.47 -1.95 6.93
CA SER A 115 -13.18 -2.03 8.38
C SER A 115 -14.42 -1.97 9.26
N GLN A 116 -15.49 -1.33 8.80
CA GLN A 116 -16.78 -1.24 9.52
C GLN A 116 -17.61 -2.54 9.46
N GLN A 117 -17.29 -3.45 8.54
CA GLN A 117 -18.03 -4.71 8.35
C GLN A 117 -17.36 -5.90 9.02
N LEU A 118 -16.10 -5.78 9.40
CA LEU A 118 -15.30 -6.85 9.99
C LEU A 118 -15.44 -6.87 11.51
N SER A 119 -15.82 -8.01 12.08
CA SER A 119 -15.96 -8.20 13.52
C SER A 119 -14.64 -8.57 14.22
N ASN A 120 -13.63 -8.98 13.45
CA ASN A 120 -12.31 -9.37 13.95
C ASN A 120 -11.31 -8.20 14.08
N LEU A 121 -11.80 -6.96 14.08
CA LEU A 121 -10.98 -5.75 14.26
C LEU A 121 -11.27 -5.09 15.60
N LYS A 122 -10.23 -4.65 16.29
CA LYS A 122 -10.33 -3.87 17.53
C LYS A 122 -9.48 -2.61 17.43
N PHE A 123 -10.13 -1.48 17.20
CA PHE A 123 -9.52 -0.15 17.23
C PHE A 123 -9.47 0.42 18.65
N GLY A 124 -8.60 1.42 18.87
CA GLY A 124 -8.41 2.05 20.17
C GLY A 124 -7.60 1.20 21.15
N PHE A 125 -6.97 0.13 20.70
CA PHE A 125 -6.16 -0.76 21.53
C PHE A 125 -4.67 -0.57 21.26
N LYS A 126 -3.95 0.08 22.16
CA LYS A 126 -2.51 0.33 22.07
C LYS A 126 -1.75 -0.82 22.69
N VAL A 127 -1.16 -1.69 21.89
CA VAL A 127 -0.24 -2.74 22.36
C VAL A 127 0.98 -2.11 23.02
N THR A 128 1.32 -2.59 24.21
CA THR A 128 2.45 -2.11 25.03
C THR A 128 3.50 -3.18 25.28
N GLN A 129 3.12 -4.47 25.21
CA GLN A 129 4.03 -5.58 25.47
C GLN A 129 3.55 -6.85 24.79
N VAL A 130 4.49 -7.64 24.31
CA VAL A 130 4.26 -9.01 23.82
C VAL A 130 5.22 -9.95 24.52
N ASP A 131 4.65 -10.96 25.18
CA ASP A 131 5.40 -12.02 25.87
C ASP A 131 5.11 -13.38 25.21
N TYR A 132 6.00 -14.33 25.41
CA TYR A 132 5.82 -15.71 24.97
C TYR A 132 5.89 -16.69 26.15
N ASN A 133 4.87 -17.50 26.31
CA ASN A 133 4.84 -18.59 27.25
C ASN A 133 5.28 -19.90 26.57
N ALA A 134 6.54 -20.28 26.79
CA ALA A 134 7.12 -21.49 26.17
C ALA A 134 6.45 -22.80 26.61
N GLY A 135 5.88 -22.84 27.83
CA GLY A 135 5.20 -24.04 28.34
C GLY A 135 3.85 -24.30 27.67
N GLU A 136 3.19 -23.24 27.20
CA GLU A 136 1.88 -23.30 26.52
C GLU A 136 1.99 -23.12 24.99
N GLY A 137 3.14 -22.63 24.49
CA GLY A 137 3.32 -22.31 23.08
C GLY A 137 2.48 -21.11 22.63
N ILE A 138 2.24 -20.12 23.52
CA ILE A 138 1.27 -19.03 23.31
C ILE A 138 1.93 -17.68 23.53
N TYR A 139 1.60 -16.74 22.65
CA TYR A 139 1.91 -15.31 22.83
C TYR A 139 0.85 -14.62 23.69
N ARG A 140 1.28 -13.70 24.55
CA ARG A 140 0.43 -12.82 25.35
C ARG A 140 0.65 -11.40 24.88
N VAL A 141 -0.38 -10.79 24.31
CA VAL A 141 -0.37 -9.42 23.78
C VAL A 141 -1.10 -8.52 24.75
N THR A 142 -0.35 -7.73 25.49
CA THR A 142 -0.87 -6.79 26.50
C THR A 142 -0.93 -5.39 25.91
N GLY A 143 -2.02 -4.69 26.17
CA GLY A 143 -2.22 -3.33 25.68
C GLY A 143 -3.25 -2.55 26.46
N PHE A 144 -3.26 -1.24 26.22
CA PHE A 144 -4.20 -0.29 26.80
C PHE A 144 -5.38 -0.07 25.85
N ASP A 145 -6.57 -0.39 26.31
CA ASP A 145 -7.83 -0.15 25.61
C ASP A 145 -8.35 1.26 25.98
N ARG A 146 -8.38 2.16 24.99
CA ARG A 146 -8.81 3.55 25.17
C ARG A 146 -10.30 3.68 25.49
N HIS A 147 -11.14 2.73 25.07
CA HIS A 147 -12.58 2.76 25.32
C HIS A 147 -12.92 2.40 26.77
N SER A 148 -12.26 1.38 27.30
CA SER A 148 -12.46 0.96 28.69
C SER A 148 -11.58 1.69 29.70
N GLY A 149 -10.50 2.35 29.24
CA GLY A 149 -9.48 2.95 30.10
C GLY A 149 -8.64 1.94 30.88
N LYS A 150 -8.61 0.66 30.45
CA LYS A 150 -7.97 -0.44 31.18
C LYS A 150 -6.93 -1.15 30.31
N THR A 151 -6.01 -1.84 30.99
CA THR A 151 -5.09 -2.78 30.37
C THR A 151 -5.76 -4.14 30.24
N HIS A 152 -5.65 -4.74 29.06
CA HIS A 152 -6.13 -6.08 28.75
C HIS A 152 -5.01 -6.90 28.08
N THR A 153 -5.12 -8.23 28.19
CA THR A 153 -4.20 -9.17 27.54
C THR A 153 -5.00 -10.14 26.67
N HIS A 154 -4.64 -10.23 25.39
CA HIS A 154 -5.12 -11.23 24.46
C HIS A 154 -4.08 -12.33 24.28
N GLN A 155 -4.52 -13.57 24.01
CA GLN A 155 -3.65 -14.72 23.80
C GLN A 155 -3.77 -15.22 22.37
N CYS A 156 -2.65 -15.61 21.75
CA CYS A 156 -2.66 -16.15 20.40
C CYS A 156 -1.53 -17.14 20.15
N ARG A 157 -1.72 -17.97 19.12
CA ARG A 157 -0.71 -18.95 18.67
C ARG A 157 0.33 -18.32 17.76
N LYS A 158 -0.11 -17.42 16.87
CA LYS A 158 0.75 -16.75 15.88
C LYS A 158 0.47 -15.24 15.83
N LEU A 159 1.49 -14.48 15.39
CA LEU A 159 1.46 -13.03 15.31
C LEU A 159 1.68 -12.54 13.88
N VAL A 160 1.03 -11.44 13.49
CA VAL A 160 1.37 -10.67 12.28
C VAL A 160 1.63 -9.21 12.66
N LEU A 161 2.84 -8.72 12.39
CA LEU A 161 3.23 -7.34 12.64
C LEU A 161 2.97 -6.49 11.39
N GLY A 162 1.91 -5.71 11.42
CA GLY A 162 1.53 -4.74 10.38
C GLY A 162 1.62 -3.30 10.87
N THR A 163 2.64 -2.99 11.66
CA THR A 163 2.81 -1.69 12.35
C THR A 163 3.17 -0.53 11.42
N GLY A 164 3.50 -0.83 10.16
CA GLY A 164 3.85 0.17 9.16
C GLY A 164 5.25 0.75 9.33
N THR A 165 5.49 1.86 8.66
CA THR A 165 6.76 2.59 8.65
C THR A 165 6.62 3.93 9.33
N GLU A 166 7.73 4.47 9.84
CA GLU A 166 7.82 5.80 10.44
C GLU A 166 8.50 6.78 9.47
N PRO A 167 8.21 8.10 9.54
CA PRO A 167 8.92 9.12 8.79
C PRO A 167 10.43 9.03 9.01
N TYR A 168 11.21 9.04 7.92
CA TYR A 168 12.65 9.16 8.02
C TYR A 168 13.05 10.63 8.18
N LEU A 169 13.69 10.96 9.28
CA LEU A 169 14.22 12.30 9.54
C LEU A 169 15.74 12.30 9.40
N PRO A 170 16.36 13.32 8.77
CA PRO A 170 17.81 13.50 8.78
C PRO A 170 18.36 13.55 10.20
N LYS A 171 19.62 13.16 10.37
CA LYS A 171 20.31 13.26 11.66
C LYS A 171 20.26 14.73 12.15
N ASP A 172 20.05 14.91 13.45
CA ASP A 172 20.00 16.22 14.11
C ASP A 172 18.92 17.17 13.51
N CYS A 173 17.87 16.61 12.91
CA CYS A 173 16.76 17.39 12.38
C CYS A 173 15.94 18.03 13.51
N PRO A 174 15.75 19.37 13.52
CA PRO A 174 15.04 20.08 14.57
C PRO A 174 13.50 19.95 14.40
N ILE A 175 12.98 18.72 14.38
CA ILE A 175 11.55 18.44 14.15
C ILE A 175 10.62 19.00 15.25
N GLN A 176 11.18 19.45 16.37
CA GLN A 176 10.42 20.12 17.43
C GLN A 176 10.09 21.59 17.07
N ASP A 177 10.79 22.18 16.10
CA ASP A 177 10.44 23.49 15.55
C ASP A 177 9.22 23.30 14.63
N ALA A 178 8.13 24.03 14.89
CA ALA A 178 6.88 23.92 14.12
C ALA A 178 7.03 24.26 12.63
N ARG A 179 8.12 24.95 12.25
CA ARG A 179 8.46 25.30 10.87
C ARG A 179 9.10 24.12 10.10
N VAL A 180 9.52 23.08 10.81
CA VAL A 180 10.15 21.88 10.24
C VAL A 180 9.17 20.70 10.34
N MET A 181 8.71 20.20 9.22
CA MET A 181 7.73 19.09 9.20
C MET A 181 8.06 18.04 8.17
N HIS A 182 7.58 16.82 8.40
CA HIS A 182 7.60 15.75 7.40
C HIS A 182 6.32 15.76 6.57
N THR A 183 6.37 15.30 5.31
CA THR A 183 5.18 15.18 4.45
C THR A 183 4.04 14.40 5.10
N ALA A 184 4.33 13.49 6.02
CA ALA A 184 3.31 12.72 6.76
C ALA A 184 2.30 13.58 7.55
N SER A 185 2.62 14.84 7.84
CA SER A 185 1.74 15.79 8.55
C SER A 185 1.33 16.99 7.68
N TYR A 186 1.56 16.93 6.37
CA TYR A 186 1.37 18.07 5.47
C TYR A 186 -0.06 18.65 5.53
N MET A 187 -1.11 17.82 5.39
CA MET A 187 -2.48 18.31 5.35
C MET A 187 -2.91 19.03 6.64
N GLN A 188 -2.38 18.59 7.79
CA GLN A 188 -2.64 19.25 9.08
C GLN A 188 -1.92 20.59 9.20
N GLN A 189 -0.81 20.77 8.46
CA GLN A 189 0.05 21.96 8.53
C GLN A 189 -0.09 22.89 7.32
N LYS A 190 -0.91 22.55 6.32
CA LYS A 190 -1.00 23.28 5.05
C LYS A 190 -1.32 24.77 5.26
N THR A 191 -2.31 25.08 6.10
CA THR A 191 -2.70 26.49 6.39
C THR A 191 -1.55 27.28 7.03
N TYR A 192 -0.80 26.66 7.93
CA TYR A 192 0.39 27.28 8.52
C TYR A 192 1.48 27.51 7.46
N LEU A 193 1.75 26.53 6.58
CA LEU A 193 2.70 26.70 5.49
C LEU A 193 2.33 27.87 4.56
N GLN A 194 1.06 27.97 4.20
CA GLN A 194 0.55 29.04 3.32
C GLN A 194 0.65 30.45 3.92
N SER A 195 0.83 30.56 5.24
CA SER A 195 1.08 31.86 5.90
C SER A 195 2.55 32.28 5.91
N GLN A 196 3.46 31.40 5.46
CA GLN A 196 4.90 31.72 5.44
C GLN A 196 5.28 32.50 4.18
N SER A 197 6.33 33.34 4.27
CA SER A 197 6.86 34.09 3.12
C SER A 197 7.63 33.21 2.12
N ALA A 198 8.20 32.11 2.59
CA ALA A 198 8.95 31.14 1.76
C ALA A 198 8.77 29.71 2.30
N ILE A 199 8.57 28.75 1.41
CA ILE A 199 8.42 27.33 1.72
C ILE A 199 9.43 26.55 0.88
N THR A 200 10.15 25.62 1.52
CA THR A 200 11.08 24.73 0.83
C THR A 200 10.65 23.28 1.00
N VAL A 201 10.39 22.58 -0.11
CA VAL A 201 10.11 21.14 -0.14
C VAL A 201 11.41 20.39 -0.43
N ILE A 202 11.74 19.38 0.37
CA ILE A 202 12.96 18.58 0.23
C ILE A 202 12.61 17.13 -0.06
N GLY A 203 13.11 16.59 -1.19
CA GLY A 203 12.93 15.21 -1.59
C GLY A 203 12.65 15.04 -3.08
N SER A 204 12.80 13.83 -3.60
CA SER A 204 12.59 13.49 -5.03
C SER A 204 11.55 12.40 -5.25
N GLY A 205 10.81 12.02 -4.21
CA GLY A 205 9.78 10.98 -4.32
C GLY A 205 8.38 11.55 -4.51
N GLN A 206 7.41 10.66 -4.68
CA GLN A 206 6.00 10.98 -4.92
C GLN A 206 5.43 11.98 -3.91
N SER A 207 5.67 11.79 -2.60
CA SER A 207 5.11 12.67 -1.57
C SER A 207 5.64 14.11 -1.66
N ALA A 208 6.94 14.29 -2.00
CA ALA A 208 7.51 15.64 -2.20
C ALA A 208 6.90 16.31 -3.43
N ALA A 209 6.72 15.56 -4.54
CA ALA A 209 6.10 16.05 -5.76
C ALA A 209 4.62 16.46 -5.56
N GLU A 210 3.85 15.63 -4.84
CA GLU A 210 2.46 15.93 -4.51
C GLU A 210 2.31 17.20 -3.66
N VAL A 211 3.16 17.36 -2.63
CA VAL A 211 3.19 18.57 -1.79
C VAL A 211 3.60 19.80 -2.59
N PHE A 212 4.64 19.66 -3.43
CA PHE A 212 5.08 20.75 -4.29
C PHE A 212 3.98 21.18 -5.26
N TYR A 213 3.32 20.23 -5.91
CA TYR A 213 2.23 20.50 -6.85
C TYR A 213 1.04 21.20 -6.17
N ASP A 214 0.64 20.72 -5.00
CA ASP A 214 -0.47 21.29 -4.23
C ASP A 214 -0.16 22.74 -3.78
N LEU A 215 1.07 23.02 -3.32
CA LEU A 215 1.50 24.36 -2.98
C LEU A 215 1.63 25.24 -4.24
N LEU A 216 2.14 24.71 -5.36
CA LEU A 216 2.24 25.44 -6.60
C LEU A 216 0.88 25.91 -7.12
N GLN A 217 -0.18 25.15 -6.94
CA GLN A 217 -1.54 25.56 -7.32
C GLN A 217 -1.97 26.83 -6.62
N ASP A 218 -1.59 26.99 -5.36
CA ASP A 218 -2.06 28.07 -4.47
C ASP A 218 -1.07 29.28 -4.39
N ILE A 219 0.09 29.23 -5.08
CA ILE A 219 1.18 30.23 -4.96
C ILE A 219 0.73 31.66 -5.25
N ASP A 220 -0.15 31.85 -6.23
CA ASP A 220 -0.67 33.19 -6.62
C ASP A 220 -1.64 33.73 -5.55
N THR A 221 -2.31 32.88 -4.82
CA THR A 221 -3.28 33.27 -3.80
C THR A 221 -2.58 33.76 -2.52
N TYR A 222 -1.49 33.09 -2.15
CA TYR A 222 -0.80 33.35 -0.88
C TYR A 222 0.51 34.12 -1.02
N GLY A 223 1.10 34.18 -2.21
CA GLY A 223 2.28 35.01 -2.52
C GLY A 223 3.60 34.52 -1.90
N TYR A 224 3.70 33.28 -1.47
CA TYR A 224 4.95 32.72 -0.92
C TYR A 224 5.96 32.39 -2.02
N GLN A 225 7.24 32.42 -1.68
CA GLN A 225 8.28 31.79 -2.47
C GLN A 225 8.23 30.27 -2.29
N LEU A 226 8.27 29.48 -3.37
CA LEU A 226 8.24 28.03 -3.33
C LEU A 226 9.53 27.44 -3.91
N ASN A 227 10.21 26.60 -3.12
CA ASN A 227 11.44 25.95 -3.54
C ASN A 227 11.30 24.43 -3.44
N TRP A 228 11.89 23.71 -4.41
CA TRP A 228 11.96 22.26 -4.40
C TRP A 228 13.40 21.78 -4.60
N MET A 229 13.95 21.20 -3.53
CA MET A 229 15.35 20.80 -3.44
C MET A 229 15.48 19.29 -3.30
N THR A 230 16.39 18.68 -4.06
CA THR A 230 16.65 17.26 -3.95
C THR A 230 18.10 16.88 -4.16
N ARG A 231 18.58 15.88 -3.39
CA ARG A 231 19.90 15.27 -3.58
C ARG A 231 20.01 14.40 -4.82
N SER A 232 18.86 13.98 -5.40
CA SER A 232 18.84 13.20 -6.63
C SER A 232 19.31 14.02 -7.81
N ALA A 233 20.01 13.39 -8.75
CA ALA A 233 20.52 14.05 -9.97
C ALA A 233 19.41 14.58 -10.87
N ARG A 234 18.20 14.05 -10.73
CA ARG A 234 17.01 14.48 -11.48
C ARG A 234 15.74 14.07 -10.74
N PHE A 235 14.60 14.56 -11.16
CA PHE A 235 13.28 14.08 -10.76
C PHE A 235 12.95 12.83 -11.58
N TYR A 236 13.14 11.64 -10.94
CA TYR A 236 12.96 10.36 -11.62
C TYR A 236 11.48 10.03 -11.75
N PRO A 237 11.00 9.72 -12.97
CA PRO A 237 9.67 9.13 -13.13
C PRO A 237 9.65 7.73 -12.53
N LEU A 238 8.48 7.31 -12.06
CA LEU A 238 8.21 5.91 -11.77
C LEU A 238 8.17 5.16 -13.10
N GLU A 239 9.01 4.14 -13.23
CA GLU A 239 9.02 3.29 -14.41
C GLU A 239 7.86 2.28 -14.31
N TYR A 240 6.87 2.45 -15.18
CA TYR A 240 5.62 1.71 -15.12
C TYR A 240 5.26 1.14 -16.52
N THR A 241 6.09 0.18 -16.99
CA THR A 241 5.82 -0.55 -18.23
C THR A 241 5.42 -2.00 -17.93
N LYS A 242 4.65 -2.63 -18.80
CA LYS A 242 4.08 -3.96 -18.54
C LYS A 242 5.14 -5.03 -18.25
N LEU A 243 6.25 -5.04 -18.99
CA LEU A 243 7.34 -5.99 -18.73
C LEU A 243 8.09 -5.67 -17.42
N THR A 244 8.24 -4.40 -17.07
CA THR A 244 8.83 -4.02 -15.79
C THR A 244 7.92 -4.42 -14.63
N LEU A 245 6.59 -4.35 -14.78
CA LEU A 245 5.63 -4.76 -13.75
C LEU A 245 5.69 -6.27 -13.44
N GLU A 246 6.23 -7.11 -14.33
CA GLU A 246 6.48 -8.52 -14.01
C GLU A 246 7.53 -8.71 -12.90
N MET A 247 8.30 -7.67 -12.57
CA MET A 247 9.17 -7.67 -11.39
C MET A 247 8.39 -7.52 -10.06
N THR A 248 7.07 -7.33 -10.12
CA THR A 248 6.14 -7.46 -9.00
C THR A 248 5.31 -8.74 -9.12
N SER A 249 5.98 -9.88 -9.35
CA SER A 249 5.38 -11.20 -9.51
C SER A 249 5.93 -12.21 -8.52
N PRO A 250 5.24 -13.34 -8.26
CA PRO A 250 5.78 -14.47 -7.53
C PRO A 250 7.12 -14.95 -8.07
N ASP A 251 7.25 -15.02 -9.40
CA ASP A 251 8.48 -15.44 -10.09
C ASP A 251 9.68 -14.58 -9.71
N TYR A 252 9.50 -13.26 -9.68
CA TYR A 252 10.56 -12.34 -9.31
C TYR A 252 10.86 -12.37 -7.81
N VAL A 253 9.85 -12.53 -6.96
CA VAL A 253 10.03 -12.69 -5.51
C VAL A 253 10.89 -13.91 -5.21
N ASP A 254 10.62 -15.06 -5.83
CA ASP A 254 11.42 -16.28 -5.67
C ASP A 254 12.86 -16.06 -6.09
N TYR A 255 13.06 -15.55 -7.31
CA TYR A 255 14.38 -15.23 -7.83
C TYR A 255 15.16 -14.28 -6.90
N PHE A 256 14.52 -13.18 -6.50
CA PHE A 256 15.16 -12.17 -5.66
C PHE A 256 15.52 -12.72 -4.27
N HIS A 257 14.64 -13.51 -3.67
CA HIS A 257 14.85 -14.09 -2.34
C HIS A 257 16.03 -15.08 -2.31
N GLU A 258 16.24 -15.83 -3.37
CA GLU A 258 17.34 -16.79 -3.50
C GLU A 258 18.72 -16.13 -3.74
N LEU A 259 18.78 -14.84 -4.12
CA LEU A 259 20.04 -14.14 -4.34
C LEU A 259 20.81 -13.89 -3.05
N ALA A 260 22.14 -13.86 -3.15
CA ALA A 260 23.02 -13.44 -2.05
C ALA A 260 22.68 -11.99 -1.58
N PRO A 261 22.80 -11.68 -0.29
CA PRO A 261 22.43 -10.38 0.29
C PRO A 261 23.07 -9.18 -0.44
N GLU A 262 24.34 -9.29 -0.85
CA GLU A 262 25.07 -8.22 -1.55
C GLU A 262 24.44 -7.93 -2.92
N LYS A 263 23.98 -8.98 -3.63
CA LYS A 263 23.30 -8.84 -4.92
C LYS A 263 21.93 -8.19 -4.75
N ARG A 264 21.17 -8.60 -3.74
CA ARG A 264 19.89 -7.98 -3.40
C ARG A 264 20.06 -6.49 -3.09
N CYS A 265 21.06 -6.14 -2.29
CA CYS A 265 21.36 -4.75 -1.94
C CYS A 265 21.70 -3.91 -3.19
N ALA A 266 22.54 -4.43 -4.09
CA ALA A 266 22.88 -3.77 -5.36
C ALA A 266 21.67 -3.58 -6.26
N LEU A 267 20.80 -4.60 -6.39
CA LEU A 267 19.56 -4.51 -7.16
C LEU A 267 18.60 -3.45 -6.59
N ILE A 268 18.35 -3.43 -5.29
CA ILE A 268 17.50 -2.40 -4.67
C ILE A 268 18.05 -0.99 -4.95
N ALA A 269 19.37 -0.82 -4.91
CA ALA A 269 19.99 0.47 -5.17
C ALA A 269 19.82 0.92 -6.62
N SER A 270 19.89 -0.01 -7.58
CA SER A 270 19.74 0.27 -9.02
C SER A 270 18.27 0.40 -9.45
N GLN A 271 17.34 -0.25 -8.75
CA GLN A 271 15.91 -0.32 -9.08
C GLN A 271 15.06 0.78 -8.43
N LYS A 272 15.66 1.85 -7.91
CA LYS A 272 14.93 2.92 -7.20
C LYS A 272 13.81 3.55 -8.03
N SER A 273 13.97 3.69 -9.33
CA SER A 273 12.94 4.21 -10.25
C SER A 273 11.69 3.32 -10.32
N LEU A 274 11.78 2.04 -9.96
CA LEU A 274 10.67 1.10 -10.03
C LEU A 274 9.71 1.19 -8.82
N TYR A 275 10.14 1.78 -7.70
CA TYR A 275 9.32 1.84 -6.48
C TYR A 275 9.40 3.15 -5.69
N LYS A 276 10.27 4.09 -6.10
CA LYS A 276 10.45 5.41 -5.46
C LYS A 276 10.35 6.58 -6.44
N GLY A 277 10.02 6.35 -7.69
CA GLY A 277 9.81 7.37 -8.70
C GLY A 277 8.55 8.20 -8.46
N ILE A 278 8.44 9.30 -9.17
CA ILE A 278 7.25 10.15 -9.22
C ILE A 278 6.36 9.65 -10.36
N ASN A 279 5.05 9.61 -10.19
CA ASN A 279 4.13 9.33 -11.29
C ASN A 279 4.42 10.28 -12.47
N ALA A 280 4.55 9.72 -13.68
CA ALA A 280 4.93 10.49 -14.86
C ALA A 280 3.92 11.60 -15.22
N GLU A 281 2.62 11.34 -15.02
CA GLU A 281 1.59 12.35 -15.22
C GLU A 281 1.78 13.53 -14.26
N LEU A 282 2.09 13.26 -12.99
CA LEU A 282 2.33 14.32 -12.00
C LEU A 282 3.56 15.19 -12.36
N ILE A 283 4.62 14.60 -12.91
CA ILE A 283 5.79 15.38 -13.37
C ILE A 283 5.37 16.31 -14.50
N ASN A 284 4.58 15.82 -15.47
CA ASN A 284 4.08 16.61 -16.57
C ASN A 284 3.12 17.71 -16.08
N ASP A 285 2.18 17.39 -15.18
CA ASP A 285 1.26 18.35 -14.58
C ASP A 285 2.00 19.48 -13.85
N ILE A 286 3.10 19.15 -13.13
CA ILE A 286 3.94 20.15 -12.46
C ILE A 286 4.58 21.07 -13.49
N TYR A 287 5.15 20.52 -14.57
CA TYR A 287 5.79 21.33 -15.60
C TYR A 287 4.79 22.23 -16.29
N ASP A 288 3.64 21.69 -16.70
CA ASP A 288 2.60 22.46 -17.38
C ASP A 288 2.04 23.58 -16.49
N LEU A 289 1.87 23.32 -15.20
CA LEU A 289 1.45 24.35 -14.25
C LEU A 289 2.48 25.46 -14.07
N LEU A 290 3.77 25.11 -13.96
CA LEU A 290 4.88 26.10 -13.92
C LEU A 290 4.89 26.94 -15.19
N TYR A 291 4.73 26.32 -16.36
CA TYR A 291 4.68 27.00 -17.66
C TYR A 291 3.50 27.97 -17.73
N GLN A 292 2.29 27.51 -17.40
CA GLN A 292 1.07 28.33 -17.43
C GLN A 292 1.15 29.54 -16.49
N LYS A 293 1.64 29.33 -15.26
CA LYS A 293 1.76 30.42 -14.28
C LYS A 293 2.75 31.50 -14.72
N ARG A 294 3.87 31.12 -15.34
CA ARG A 294 4.86 32.08 -15.88
C ARG A 294 4.34 32.93 -17.03
N LEU A 295 3.32 32.48 -17.76
CA LEU A 295 2.68 33.29 -18.80
C LEU A 295 1.82 34.44 -18.23
N ILE A 296 1.34 34.30 -17.01
CA ILE A 296 0.36 35.18 -16.39
C ILE A 296 1.05 36.22 -15.49
N ALA A 297 2.00 35.78 -14.65
CA ALA A 297 2.69 36.61 -13.70
C ALA A 297 4.07 36.06 -13.32
N ASP A 298 4.97 36.92 -12.88
CA ASP A 298 6.19 36.48 -12.23
C ASP A 298 5.89 35.99 -10.82
N PHE A 299 6.41 34.79 -10.51
CA PHE A 299 6.35 34.19 -9.17
C PHE A 299 7.74 33.64 -8.81
N GLN A 300 8.03 33.58 -7.53
CA GLN A 300 9.30 33.07 -7.05
C GLN A 300 9.23 31.57 -6.82
N CYS A 301 9.81 30.82 -7.73
CA CYS A 301 9.89 29.36 -7.64
C CYS A 301 11.26 28.86 -8.12
N GLN A 302 11.88 28.00 -7.32
CA GLN A 302 13.18 27.42 -7.63
C GLN A 302 13.14 25.90 -7.47
N LEU A 303 13.56 25.18 -8.50
CA LEU A 303 13.79 23.74 -8.48
C LEU A 303 15.29 23.48 -8.62
N MET A 304 15.88 22.68 -7.71
CA MET A 304 17.29 22.33 -7.76
C MET A 304 17.52 20.86 -7.44
N THR A 305 18.25 20.19 -8.32
CA THR A 305 18.71 18.81 -8.17
C THR A 305 20.16 18.77 -7.69
N ASN A 306 20.66 17.57 -7.36
CA ASN A 306 22.02 17.35 -6.87
C ASN A 306 22.39 18.10 -5.57
N VAL A 307 21.41 18.54 -4.78
CA VAL A 307 21.67 19.29 -3.53
C VAL A 307 21.22 18.46 -2.32
N ALA A 308 22.18 17.95 -1.58
CA ALA A 308 21.94 17.20 -0.35
C ALA A 308 21.82 18.16 0.84
N LEU A 309 20.71 18.09 1.57
CA LEU A 309 20.54 18.81 2.82
C LEU A 309 21.54 18.27 3.84
N THR A 310 22.39 19.13 4.41
CA THR A 310 23.40 18.78 5.41
C THR A 310 23.02 19.24 6.81
N ARG A 311 22.32 20.39 6.92
CA ARG A 311 21.92 20.95 8.21
C ARG A 311 20.71 21.88 8.05
N ILE A 312 19.86 21.90 9.07
CA ILE A 312 18.83 22.92 9.29
C ILE A 312 19.23 23.72 10.51
N GLN A 313 19.45 25.02 10.33
CA GLN A 313 19.71 25.95 11.41
C GLN A 313 18.42 26.72 11.68
N THR A 314 18.05 26.83 12.95
CA THR A 314 16.85 27.53 13.39
C THR A 314 17.27 28.89 13.93
N ASP A 315 16.91 29.98 13.22
CA ASP A 315 17.06 31.35 13.70
C ASP A 315 15.67 31.89 14.13
N PRO A 316 15.59 32.97 14.92
CA PRO A 316 14.30 33.45 15.42
C PRO A 316 13.25 33.71 14.33
N ASP A 317 13.65 34.34 13.23
CA ASP A 317 12.75 34.82 12.19
C ASP A 317 12.65 33.87 10.97
N ALA A 318 13.61 32.96 10.78
CA ALA A 318 13.68 32.10 9.62
C ALA A 318 14.46 30.80 9.88
N LEU A 319 14.34 29.84 8.96
CA LEU A 319 15.20 28.68 8.88
C LEU A 319 16.30 28.92 7.87
N LYS A 320 17.54 28.56 8.19
CA LYS A 320 18.65 28.52 7.24
C LYS A 320 18.98 27.07 6.91
N LEU A 321 18.74 26.70 5.65
CA LEU A 321 19.01 25.36 5.13
C LEU A 321 20.39 25.35 4.49
N HIS A 322 21.25 24.42 4.90
CA HIS A 322 22.58 24.23 4.35
C HIS A 322 22.57 22.98 3.46
N PHE A 323 23.14 23.10 2.28
CA PHE A 323 23.21 22.03 1.30
C PHE A 323 24.64 21.84 0.78
N GLN A 324 24.92 20.64 0.28
CA GLN A 324 26.09 20.31 -0.52
C GLN A 324 25.65 19.91 -1.92
N HIS A 325 26.14 20.63 -2.95
CA HIS A 325 25.93 20.22 -4.33
C HIS A 325 26.82 19.03 -4.66
N GLN A 326 26.23 17.91 -5.08
CA GLN A 326 26.90 16.61 -5.15
C GLN A 326 27.89 16.48 -6.31
N GLU A 327 27.65 17.17 -7.42
CA GLU A 327 28.51 17.11 -8.63
C GLU A 327 29.58 18.20 -8.64
N GLN A 328 29.32 19.35 -8.00
CA GLN A 328 30.25 20.47 -7.98
C GLN A 328 31.03 20.58 -6.67
N ASP A 329 30.72 19.73 -5.68
CA ASP A 329 31.27 19.77 -4.33
C ASP A 329 31.21 21.18 -3.68
N THR A 330 30.17 21.95 -4.04
CA THR A 330 30.02 23.34 -3.60
C THR A 330 28.96 23.43 -2.51
N PRO A 331 29.26 24.08 -1.36
CA PRO A 331 28.25 24.34 -0.34
C PRO A 331 27.38 25.52 -0.78
N LEU A 332 26.09 25.43 -0.45
CA LEU A 332 25.13 26.51 -0.62
C LEU A 332 24.18 26.58 0.59
N SER A 333 23.56 27.73 0.78
CA SER A 333 22.56 27.89 1.81
C SER A 333 21.39 28.71 1.30
N GLN A 334 20.20 28.40 1.85
CA GLN A 334 18.97 29.07 1.51
C GLN A 334 18.17 29.37 2.79
N THR A 335 17.60 30.57 2.84
CA THR A 335 16.69 30.99 3.92
C THR A 335 15.26 30.67 3.51
N THR A 336 14.44 30.16 4.44
CA THR A 336 13.04 29.83 4.23
C THR A 336 12.22 30.03 5.51
N GLY A 337 10.93 30.33 5.38
CA GLY A 337 10.01 30.40 6.52
C GLY A 337 9.64 29.04 7.08
N ALA A 338 9.51 28.03 6.21
CA ALA A 338 9.23 26.66 6.61
C ALA A 338 9.84 25.64 5.66
N VAL A 339 10.03 24.39 6.14
CA VAL A 339 10.55 23.28 5.34
C VAL A 339 9.67 22.03 5.49
N VAL A 340 9.36 21.41 4.34
CA VAL A 340 8.63 20.14 4.27
C VAL A 340 9.58 19.05 3.79
N LEU A 341 9.80 18.06 4.64
CA LEU A 341 10.72 16.96 4.41
C LEU A 341 9.98 15.77 3.75
N GLY A 342 10.16 15.60 2.45
CA GLY A 342 9.77 14.42 1.67
C GLY A 342 10.88 13.37 1.65
N THR A 343 11.44 13.05 2.80
CA THR A 343 12.64 12.22 2.96
C THR A 343 12.38 10.72 2.98
N GLY A 344 11.08 10.35 2.88
CA GLY A 344 10.62 8.97 2.86
C GLY A 344 10.39 8.38 4.24
N TYR A 345 10.32 7.05 4.28
CA TYR A 345 9.97 6.28 5.47
C TYR A 345 10.95 5.14 5.69
N HIS A 346 11.02 4.66 6.92
CA HIS A 346 11.79 3.48 7.29
C HIS A 346 10.98 2.60 8.27
N TYR A 347 11.27 1.32 8.28
CA TYR A 347 10.71 0.41 9.26
C TYR A 347 11.53 0.47 10.55
N ARG A 348 10.85 0.53 11.67
CA ARG A 348 11.45 0.38 13.00
C ARG A 348 10.73 -0.74 13.74
N LEU A 349 11.53 -1.64 14.30
CA LEU A 349 10.98 -2.72 15.12
C LEU A 349 10.30 -2.13 16.36
N PRO A 350 9.02 -2.46 16.62
CA PRO A 350 8.29 -1.88 17.74
C PRO A 350 8.89 -2.26 19.09
N GLU A 351 8.93 -1.33 20.03
CA GLU A 351 9.45 -1.56 21.39
C GLU A 351 8.64 -2.62 22.15
N PHE A 352 7.36 -2.78 21.87
CA PHE A 352 6.51 -3.75 22.58
C PHE A 352 6.85 -5.21 22.33
N ILE A 353 7.74 -5.54 21.36
CA ILE A 353 8.21 -6.91 21.12
C ILE A 353 9.56 -7.19 21.78
N LYS A 354 10.06 -6.29 22.62
CA LYS A 354 11.37 -6.39 23.26
C LYS A 354 11.57 -7.71 23.99
N GLU A 355 10.54 -8.20 24.69
CA GLU A 355 10.62 -9.43 25.50
C GLU A 355 10.73 -10.71 24.66
N ILE A 356 10.33 -10.66 23.39
CA ILE A 356 10.43 -11.78 22.45
C ILE A 356 11.53 -11.58 21.40
N LYS A 357 12.33 -10.51 21.51
CA LYS A 357 13.35 -10.14 20.51
C LYS A 357 14.36 -11.27 20.25
N GLN A 358 14.71 -12.08 21.26
CA GLN A 358 15.61 -13.22 21.11
C GLN A 358 15.07 -14.36 20.24
N GLN A 359 13.79 -14.34 19.91
CA GLN A 359 13.16 -15.32 19.03
C GLN A 359 13.20 -14.88 17.57
N ILE A 360 13.49 -13.59 17.31
CA ILE A 360 13.51 -12.96 16.00
C ILE A 360 14.91 -13.06 15.42
N GLU A 361 14.98 -13.40 14.14
CA GLU A 361 16.24 -13.55 13.42
C GLU A 361 16.68 -12.22 12.81
N PHE A 362 17.96 -11.89 12.97
CA PHE A 362 18.61 -10.73 12.39
C PHE A 362 19.85 -11.16 11.61
N ASP A 363 20.10 -10.48 10.48
CA ASP A 363 21.34 -10.63 9.74
C ASP A 363 22.51 -9.84 10.39
N ASP A 364 23.71 -9.98 9.82
CA ASP A 364 24.92 -9.30 10.31
C ASP A 364 24.83 -7.76 10.23
N ALA A 365 23.95 -7.22 9.40
CA ALA A 365 23.66 -5.79 9.29
C ALA A 365 22.59 -5.32 10.30
N GLY A 366 22.03 -6.23 11.10
CA GLY A 366 20.97 -5.96 12.06
C GLY A 366 19.60 -5.77 11.42
N GLN A 367 19.42 -6.23 10.17
CA GLN A 367 18.12 -6.25 9.50
C GLN A 367 17.39 -7.56 9.82
N LEU A 368 16.06 -7.52 9.82
CA LEU A 368 15.23 -8.71 10.01
C LEU A 368 15.49 -9.74 8.90
N VAL A 369 15.75 -10.99 9.26
CA VAL A 369 15.74 -12.10 8.31
C VAL A 369 14.29 -12.46 8.05
N VAL A 370 13.75 -12.03 6.90
CA VAL A 370 12.37 -12.36 6.52
C VAL A 370 12.39 -13.57 5.63
N GLN A 371 11.83 -14.66 6.11
CA GLN A 371 11.72 -15.93 5.38
C GLN A 371 10.77 -15.79 4.19
N ARG A 372 10.84 -16.73 3.24
CA ARG A 372 10.02 -16.69 2.02
C ARG A 372 8.50 -16.60 2.29
N ASP A 373 8.05 -17.15 3.40
CA ASP A 373 6.66 -17.12 3.88
C ASP A 373 6.30 -15.89 4.72
N TYR A 374 7.22 -14.90 4.77
CA TYR A 374 7.13 -13.66 5.56
C TYR A 374 7.24 -13.85 7.08
N SER A 375 7.63 -15.03 7.58
CA SER A 375 7.99 -15.22 8.99
C SER A 375 9.38 -14.62 9.30
N ILE A 376 9.61 -14.28 10.57
CA ILE A 376 10.85 -13.65 11.06
C ILE A 376 11.46 -14.35 12.26
N ASP A 377 10.93 -15.51 12.63
CA ASP A 377 11.38 -16.30 13.76
C ASP A 377 11.59 -17.77 13.37
N ILE A 378 12.40 -18.48 14.12
CA ILE A 378 12.78 -19.87 13.84
C ILE A 378 11.57 -20.82 13.81
N ARG A 379 10.50 -20.51 14.54
CA ARG A 379 9.30 -21.37 14.62
C ARG A 379 8.29 -21.10 13.51
N GLY A 380 8.43 -19.99 12.77
CA GLY A 380 7.45 -19.56 11.78
C GLY A 380 6.11 -19.15 12.41
N ASP A 381 6.17 -18.47 13.56
CA ASP A 381 4.98 -18.03 14.30
C ASP A 381 4.78 -16.51 14.27
N ILE A 382 5.82 -15.74 13.87
CA ILE A 382 5.78 -14.27 13.82
C ILE A 382 5.97 -13.83 12.37
N PHE A 383 4.95 -13.26 11.78
CA PHE A 383 4.94 -12.76 10.40
C PHE A 383 5.02 -11.25 10.35
N VAL A 384 5.46 -10.70 9.22
CA VAL A 384 5.56 -9.25 8.98
C VAL A 384 4.85 -8.81 7.71
N GLN A 385 4.31 -7.58 7.74
CA GLN A 385 3.75 -6.90 6.58
C GLN A 385 4.64 -5.73 6.17
N ASN A 386 4.97 -5.65 4.86
CA ASN A 386 5.71 -4.53 4.26
C ASN A 386 7.09 -4.22 4.89
N VAL A 387 7.83 -5.25 5.28
CA VAL A 387 9.17 -5.13 5.87
C VAL A 387 10.27 -5.71 4.97
N GLY A 388 9.92 -6.61 4.09
CA GLY A 388 10.84 -7.46 3.33
C GLY A 388 11.45 -6.83 2.07
N LEU A 389 11.64 -5.51 1.94
CA LEU A 389 12.27 -4.94 0.74
C LEU A 389 13.64 -5.57 0.43
N HIS A 390 14.46 -5.83 1.45
CA HIS A 390 15.80 -6.41 1.35
C HIS A 390 15.81 -7.93 1.11
N THR A 391 14.66 -8.61 1.27
CA THR A 391 14.52 -10.06 1.08
C THR A 391 13.58 -10.43 -0.06
N HIS A 392 12.51 -9.68 -0.28
CA HIS A 392 11.45 -9.93 -1.27
C HIS A 392 11.43 -8.90 -2.41
N GLY A 393 12.40 -7.96 -2.43
CA GLY A 393 12.51 -6.94 -3.47
C GLY A 393 11.37 -5.94 -3.49
N ILE A 394 11.18 -5.33 -4.66
CA ILE A 394 10.22 -4.25 -4.89
C ILE A 394 8.75 -4.66 -4.72
N SER A 395 8.46 -5.95 -4.69
CA SER A 395 7.13 -6.51 -4.41
C SER A 395 6.67 -6.29 -2.97
N SER A 396 7.61 -6.07 -2.02
CA SER A 396 7.28 -5.92 -0.60
C SER A 396 6.41 -4.68 -0.30
N PRO A 397 6.71 -3.46 -0.78
CA PRO A 397 5.88 -2.29 -0.55
C PRO A 397 4.67 -2.20 -1.49
N ASP A 398 4.56 -3.03 -2.52
CA ASP A 398 3.51 -2.94 -3.53
C ASP A 398 2.16 -3.40 -2.99
N LEU A 399 1.11 -2.57 -3.16
CA LEU A 399 -0.26 -2.91 -2.77
C LEU A 399 -0.80 -4.08 -3.61
N GLY A 400 -0.43 -4.19 -4.89
CA GLY A 400 -0.83 -5.27 -5.78
C GLY A 400 -0.39 -6.66 -5.31
N MET A 401 0.73 -6.71 -4.56
CA MET A 401 1.23 -7.96 -3.96
C MET A 401 0.70 -8.22 -2.55
N GLY A 402 -0.19 -7.36 -2.04
CA GLY A 402 -0.79 -7.51 -0.72
C GLY A 402 -1.62 -8.79 -0.58
N CYS A 403 -2.48 -9.07 -1.54
CA CYS A 403 -3.30 -10.28 -1.58
C CYS A 403 -2.44 -11.55 -1.66
N TYR A 404 -1.43 -11.55 -2.54
CA TYR A 404 -0.48 -12.66 -2.67
C TYR A 404 0.23 -12.95 -1.33
N ARG A 405 0.78 -11.92 -0.69
CA ARG A 405 1.43 -12.06 0.62
C ARG A 405 0.47 -12.60 1.68
N ASN A 406 -0.74 -12.09 1.73
CA ASN A 406 -1.76 -12.54 2.67
C ASN A 406 -2.14 -14.00 2.43
N GLY A 407 -2.21 -14.46 1.17
CA GLY A 407 -2.40 -15.85 0.80
C GLY A 407 -1.26 -16.76 1.31
N ILE A 408 -0.01 -16.33 1.15
CA ILE A 408 1.17 -17.06 1.66
C ILE A 408 1.14 -17.12 3.21
N ILE A 409 0.88 -16.01 3.89
CA ILE A 409 0.78 -15.98 5.36
C ILE A 409 -0.35 -16.93 5.84
N LEU A 410 -1.53 -16.87 5.23
CA LEU A 410 -2.65 -17.77 5.57
C LEU A 410 -2.28 -19.23 5.34
N LYS A 411 -1.60 -19.55 4.24
CA LYS A 411 -1.10 -20.92 3.98
C LYS A 411 -0.15 -21.39 5.08
N ALA A 412 0.79 -20.52 5.51
CA ALA A 412 1.76 -20.85 6.57
C ALA A 412 1.09 -21.00 7.95
N VAL A 413 0.07 -20.20 8.23
CA VAL A 413 -0.67 -20.23 9.50
C VAL A 413 -1.57 -21.47 9.59
N LEU A 414 -2.29 -21.80 8.51
CA LEU A 414 -3.31 -22.85 8.47
C LEU A 414 -2.75 -24.23 8.10
N GLY A 415 -1.56 -24.28 7.48
CA GLY A 415 -1.00 -25.51 6.93
C GLY A 415 -1.60 -25.94 5.58
N TYR A 416 -2.54 -25.18 5.04
CA TYR A 416 -3.13 -25.34 3.70
C TYR A 416 -3.43 -23.98 3.07
N ALA A 417 -3.55 -23.91 1.75
CA ALA A 417 -3.88 -22.67 1.04
C ALA A 417 -5.41 -22.53 0.93
N PRO A 418 -6.03 -21.58 1.67
CA PRO A 418 -7.49 -21.35 1.57
C PRO A 418 -7.86 -20.66 0.25
N TYR A 419 -6.93 -19.96 -0.38
CA TYR A 419 -7.05 -19.30 -1.68
C TYR A 419 -6.02 -19.89 -2.64
N HIS A 420 -6.32 -19.85 -3.93
CA HIS A 420 -5.34 -20.19 -4.95
C HIS A 420 -4.20 -19.15 -4.91
N ILE A 421 -2.97 -19.61 -4.90
CA ILE A 421 -1.77 -18.78 -4.91
C ILE A 421 -1.07 -19.03 -6.23
N GLU A 422 -0.95 -18.01 -7.05
CA GLU A 422 -0.25 -18.05 -8.31
C GLU A 422 1.26 -18.23 -8.08
N GLU A 423 1.87 -19.13 -8.84
CA GLU A 423 3.30 -19.43 -8.76
C GLU A 423 4.08 -18.85 -9.95
N HIS A 424 3.49 -18.92 -11.14
CA HIS A 424 4.13 -18.53 -12.41
C HIS A 424 3.17 -17.67 -13.23
N ILE A 425 3.41 -16.36 -13.28
CA ILE A 425 2.60 -15.39 -14.02
C ILE A 425 3.39 -14.56 -15.03
N ALA A 426 4.74 -14.49 -14.88
CA ALA A 426 5.60 -13.70 -15.72
C ALA A 426 5.85 -14.39 -17.07
N PHE A 427 5.90 -13.59 -18.14
CA PHE A 427 6.44 -14.05 -19.44
C PHE A 427 7.97 -14.12 -19.41
N GLN A 428 8.60 -13.30 -18.57
CA GLN A 428 10.05 -13.27 -18.41
C GLN A 428 10.50 -14.41 -17.48
N THR A 429 11.66 -15.01 -17.79
CA THR A 429 12.35 -15.95 -16.91
C THR A 429 13.49 -15.20 -16.23
N PHE A 430 13.40 -15.01 -14.92
CA PHE A 430 14.41 -14.29 -14.13
C PHE A 430 15.56 -15.19 -13.68
N ASP A 431 15.27 -16.47 -13.45
CA ASP A 431 16.26 -17.47 -13.02
C ASP A 431 16.68 -18.35 -14.20
N PRO A 432 17.98 -18.36 -14.61
CA PRO A 432 18.47 -19.24 -15.68
C PRO A 432 18.21 -20.73 -15.43
N ALA A 433 18.19 -21.17 -14.17
CA ALA A 433 17.91 -22.58 -13.82
C ALA A 433 16.45 -22.98 -14.10
N LYS A 434 15.55 -22.03 -14.22
CA LYS A 434 14.14 -22.23 -14.54
C LYS A 434 13.84 -22.14 -16.04
N LEU A 435 14.82 -21.76 -16.90
CA LEU A 435 14.62 -21.53 -18.33
C LEU A 435 14.01 -22.74 -19.06
N ALA A 436 14.47 -23.96 -18.76
CA ALA A 436 13.94 -25.18 -19.36
C ALA A 436 12.57 -25.64 -18.84
N LYS A 437 12.11 -25.07 -17.74
CA LYS A 437 10.84 -25.43 -17.06
C LYS A 437 9.74 -24.40 -17.29
N HIS A 438 10.07 -23.27 -17.94
CA HIS A 438 9.13 -22.17 -18.12
C HIS A 438 8.01 -22.60 -19.09
N GLN A 439 6.84 -22.88 -18.54
CA GLN A 439 5.60 -22.98 -19.29
C GLN A 439 4.72 -21.79 -18.91
N PRO A 440 4.41 -20.89 -19.85
CA PRO A 440 3.55 -19.75 -19.56
C PRO A 440 2.19 -20.25 -19.05
N CYS A 441 1.76 -19.65 -17.96
CA CYS A 441 0.45 -19.91 -17.35
C CYS A 441 -0.66 -19.60 -18.35
N GLY A 442 -1.64 -20.47 -18.51
CA GLY A 442 -2.95 -20.10 -19.05
C GLY A 442 -3.57 -20.98 -20.12
N ALA A 443 -2.87 -21.38 -21.19
CA ALA A 443 -3.52 -22.08 -22.30
C ALA A 443 -4.17 -23.43 -21.90
N ASN A 444 -3.52 -24.19 -21.03
CA ASN A 444 -4.06 -25.48 -20.57
C ASN A 444 -5.12 -25.34 -19.48
N ALA A 445 -5.09 -24.27 -18.67
CA ALA A 445 -6.09 -24.02 -17.64
C ALA A 445 -7.43 -23.58 -18.25
N ILE A 446 -7.39 -22.68 -19.23
CA ILE A 446 -8.61 -22.23 -19.95
C ILE A 446 -9.25 -23.40 -20.66
N ASN A 447 -8.48 -24.22 -21.38
CA ASN A 447 -9.01 -25.40 -22.09
C ASN A 447 -9.62 -26.45 -21.13
N ARG A 448 -9.02 -26.67 -19.95
CA ARG A 448 -9.58 -27.59 -18.93
C ARG A 448 -10.89 -27.08 -18.34
N LEU A 449 -10.98 -25.78 -18.09
CA LEU A 449 -12.17 -25.15 -17.50
C LEU A 449 -13.33 -25.06 -18.49
N VAL A 450 -13.04 -24.66 -19.75
CA VAL A 450 -14.06 -24.49 -20.81
C VAL A 450 -14.54 -25.84 -21.33
N LEU A 451 -13.67 -26.84 -21.45
CA LEU A 451 -13.99 -28.15 -22.01
C LEU A 451 -14.41 -29.20 -20.95
N ASN A 452 -14.25 -28.93 -19.66
CA ASN A 452 -14.66 -29.85 -18.60
C ASN A 452 -15.32 -29.12 -17.39
N PRO A 453 -16.56 -28.63 -17.52
CA PRO A 453 -17.26 -27.86 -16.48
C PRO A 453 -17.50 -28.63 -15.17
N LYS A 454 -17.33 -29.96 -15.12
CA LYS A 454 -17.47 -30.76 -13.88
C LYS A 454 -16.37 -30.50 -12.84
N HIS A 455 -15.29 -29.82 -13.21
CA HIS A 455 -14.23 -29.44 -12.26
C HIS A 455 -14.62 -28.25 -11.37
N PHE A 456 -15.57 -27.44 -11.79
CA PHE A 456 -16.06 -26.26 -11.03
C PHE A 456 -16.87 -26.61 -9.77
N GLN A 457 -17.42 -27.84 -9.69
CA GLN A 457 -18.27 -28.24 -8.56
C GLN A 457 -17.51 -28.77 -7.33
N LYS A 458 -16.16 -28.93 -7.41
CA LYS A 458 -15.38 -29.56 -6.33
C LYS A 458 -14.56 -28.58 -5.46
N THR A 459 -14.53 -27.30 -5.78
CA THR A 459 -13.70 -26.31 -5.08
C THR A 459 -14.51 -25.20 -4.36
N SER A 460 -15.83 -25.29 -4.32
CA SER A 460 -16.66 -24.39 -3.51
C SER A 460 -16.97 -25.04 -2.16
N PRO A 461 -16.48 -24.54 -1.04
CA PRO A 461 -16.83 -25.04 0.30
C PRO A 461 -18.19 -24.55 0.83
N HIS A 462 -19.11 -24.09 0.00
CA HIS A 462 -20.42 -23.65 0.46
C HIS A 462 -21.55 -24.25 -0.36
N ASN A 463 -22.19 -25.29 0.14
CA ASN A 463 -23.64 -25.46 0.32
C ASN A 463 -23.99 -26.89 0.70
N ASN A 464 -24.12 -27.14 1.99
CA ASN A 464 -25.01 -28.16 2.53
C ASN A 464 -25.97 -27.46 3.50
N ASN A 465 -27.02 -26.86 2.96
CA ASN A 465 -28.31 -26.73 3.61
C ASN A 465 -29.36 -26.56 2.49
N ALA A 466 -29.82 -27.67 2.00
CA ALA A 466 -31.00 -27.78 1.18
C ALA A 466 -32.21 -27.86 2.12
N ASP A 467 -33.02 -26.81 2.13
CA ASP A 467 -34.48 -26.91 2.26
C ASP A 467 -35.06 -25.49 2.06
N ALA A 468 -35.37 -25.16 0.80
CA ALA A 468 -36.37 -24.18 0.45
C ALA A 468 -36.87 -24.48 -0.96
N SER A 469 -38.11 -24.94 -1.02
CA SER A 469 -38.84 -25.26 -2.25
C SER A 469 -38.89 -24.06 -3.22
N PRO A 470 -38.80 -24.30 -4.55
CA PRO A 470 -38.87 -23.23 -5.52
C PRO A 470 -40.31 -22.77 -5.76
N HIS A 471 -40.59 -21.51 -5.51
CA HIS A 471 -41.78 -20.84 -6.05
C HIS A 471 -41.64 -20.65 -7.58
N LEU A 472 -42.43 -21.39 -8.32
CA LEU A 472 -42.64 -21.27 -9.77
C LEU A 472 -43.27 -19.93 -10.10
N TYR A 473 -42.59 -19.14 -10.93
CA TYR A 473 -43.19 -18.02 -11.66
C TYR A 473 -43.83 -18.58 -12.96
N PRO A 474 -45.02 -18.12 -13.35
CA PRO A 474 -45.68 -18.60 -14.57
C PRO A 474 -45.03 -18.02 -15.81
N THR A 475 -44.68 -18.88 -16.74
CA THR A 475 -44.28 -18.54 -18.13
C THR A 475 -45.47 -17.99 -18.90
N GLN A 476 -45.38 -16.73 -19.31
CA GLN A 476 -46.26 -16.20 -20.37
C GLN A 476 -45.55 -16.31 -21.73
N THR A 477 -46.13 -17.07 -22.62
CA THR A 477 -45.77 -17.13 -24.05
C THR A 477 -46.27 -15.88 -24.77
N PRO A 478 -45.46 -15.21 -25.60
CA PRO A 478 -45.96 -14.18 -26.49
C PRO A 478 -46.40 -14.79 -27.83
N THR A 479 -47.63 -14.54 -28.16
CA THR A 479 -48.19 -14.72 -29.51
C THR A 479 -47.63 -13.71 -30.50
N SER A 480 -47.31 -14.19 -31.67
CA SER A 480 -46.82 -13.47 -32.86
C SER A 480 -47.82 -12.41 -33.40
N SER A 481 -47.33 -11.23 -33.78
CA SER A 481 -47.82 -10.53 -34.97
C SER A 481 -46.70 -9.64 -35.53
N MET A 482 -46.45 -9.85 -36.82
CA MET A 482 -45.54 -9.09 -37.69
C MET A 482 -46.00 -7.66 -37.89
N SER A 483 -45.09 -6.71 -37.95
CA SER A 483 -45.11 -5.64 -38.95
C SER A 483 -43.72 -5.07 -39.18
N ALA A 484 -43.38 -4.93 -40.45
CA ALA A 484 -42.10 -4.44 -40.96
C ALA A 484 -41.96 -2.91 -40.84
N GLY A 485 -40.74 -2.43 -40.72
CA GLY A 485 -40.46 -1.00 -40.84
C GLY A 485 -39.00 -0.64 -40.67
N ALA A 486 -38.33 -0.54 -41.81
CA ALA A 486 -37.24 0.37 -42.19
C ALA A 486 -36.01 0.59 -41.30
N GLY A 487 -34.87 0.31 -41.92
CA GLY A 487 -33.51 0.49 -41.48
C GLY A 487 -33.03 1.92 -41.24
N ALA A 488 -32.00 2.00 -40.42
CA ALA A 488 -31.06 3.10 -40.48
C ALA A 488 -29.66 2.54 -40.24
N HIS A 489 -28.84 2.62 -41.28
CA HIS A 489 -27.40 2.40 -41.25
C HIS A 489 -26.73 3.44 -40.36
N MET A 490 -25.94 3.00 -39.44
CA MET A 490 -24.96 3.83 -38.76
C MET A 490 -23.56 3.36 -39.16
N SER A 491 -22.96 4.09 -40.10
CA SER A 491 -21.59 3.91 -40.56
C SER A 491 -20.60 4.40 -39.54
N VAL A 492 -19.72 3.52 -39.16
CA VAL A 492 -18.49 3.83 -38.36
C VAL A 492 -17.49 4.49 -39.30
N LEU A 493 -17.16 5.74 -39.07
CA LEU A 493 -16.07 6.47 -39.71
C LEU A 493 -14.77 6.19 -38.94
N MET A 494 -13.90 5.36 -39.53
CA MET A 494 -12.48 5.32 -39.21
C MET A 494 -11.80 6.50 -39.92
N ALA A 495 -11.07 7.31 -39.17
CA ALA A 495 -10.15 8.32 -39.73
C ALA A 495 -8.75 7.73 -39.80
N PRO A 496 -7.97 8.00 -40.84
CA PRO A 496 -6.65 7.40 -41.05
C PRO A 496 -5.52 8.21 -40.38
N ASN A 497 -4.55 7.45 -39.85
CA ASN A 497 -3.22 7.93 -39.46
C ASN A 497 -2.55 8.68 -40.61
N LYS A 498 -1.97 9.84 -40.34
CA LYS A 498 -0.90 10.44 -41.14
C LYS A 498 0.39 10.43 -40.33
N GLU A 499 1.32 9.62 -40.82
CA GLU A 499 2.76 9.76 -40.61
C GLU A 499 3.29 11.05 -41.25
N ALA A 500 4.42 11.47 -40.71
CA ALA A 500 5.56 12.13 -41.34
C ALA A 500 5.87 13.55 -40.89
N GLN A 501 6.95 13.62 -40.35
CA GLN A 501 8.19 14.44 -40.34
C GLN A 501 8.53 14.97 -38.96
#